data_be34c272a27c0f93c74455aaed028a49
#
_entry.id   be34c272a27c0f93c74455aaed028a49
#
_cell.length_a   1.000
_cell.length_b   1.000
_cell.length_c   1.000
_cell.angle_alpha   90.00
_cell.angle_beta   90.00
_cell.angle_gamma   90.00
#
_symmetry.space_group_name_H-M   'P 1'
#
loop_
_entity.id
_entity.type
_entity.pdbx_description
1 polymer ?
#
loop_
_entity_poly.entity_id
_entity_poly.type
_entity_poly.pdbx_seq_one_letter_code
_entity_poly.pdbx_strand_id
1 'polypeptide(L)'
;GSEMCIRDSGIGPSSSHTVGPMRAAHRFLEQIRHSPHLAEISGIRCECYGSLAATGHGHGTDTAIMLGLLGEEPHTVEPRSIPGKIARLHQQETLSVTEEKNVRFSPSRDLDLSHYQPLRLHPNGMQFTAVNQDGDPVEDAVFYSTGGGFVSSEQELLHPEERDRETFPFPYESAEELLHMADERGCPLSSIVMANECAMLPEREVREKLDLIWTTMKQSISNGMSARGNLPGVLQVPRRAKTLRKNLLVHGESALKDPLSIMDWINLYAIAVSEENAAGGRIVTAPTNGAAGIVPAVLNYATKFCVSPYPDAVHRFLLTAGGIAILYKKNASISGADVGCQG
;
A
#
# COMPACT_ATOMS: atom_id res chain seq x y z
N GLY A 1 -0.93 13.49 -8.22
CA GLY A 1 0.23 12.79 -7.65
C GLY A 1 0.80 11.76 -8.58
N SER A 2 2.08 11.34 -8.40
CA SER A 2 2.77 10.36 -9.23
C SER A 2 1.90 9.15 -9.57
N GLU A 3 1.89 8.72 -10.83
CA GLU A 3 1.17 7.52 -11.27
C GLU A 3 1.96 6.22 -11.07
N MET A 4 3.23 6.30 -10.70
CA MET A 4 4.03 5.10 -10.43
C MET A 4 3.34 4.18 -9.42
N CYS A 5 3.10 2.93 -9.80
CA CYS A 5 2.53 1.92 -8.90
C CYS A 5 3.54 1.37 -7.86
N ILE A 6 4.79 1.85 -7.92
CA ILE A 6 5.85 1.62 -6.92
C ILE A 6 6.21 2.99 -6.33
N ARG A 7 5.34 3.57 -5.49
CA ARG A 7 5.55 4.94 -5.02
C ARG A 7 5.48 5.13 -3.52
N ASP A 8 4.70 4.31 -2.84
CA ASP A 8 4.41 4.53 -1.44
C ASP A 8 4.77 3.30 -0.62
N SER A 9 5.43 3.56 0.49
CA SER A 9 5.49 2.59 1.57
C SER A 9 4.15 2.56 2.31
N GLY A 10 3.77 1.41 2.80
CA GLY A 10 2.57 1.23 3.59
C GLY A 10 2.70 0.04 4.51
N ILE A 11 1.69 -0.17 5.33
CA ILE A 11 1.60 -1.35 6.18
C ILE A 11 0.88 -2.49 5.45
N GLY A 12 1.30 -3.74 5.72
CA GLY A 12 0.58 -4.91 5.24
C GLY A 12 -0.71 -5.18 6.00
N PRO A 13 -1.46 -6.22 5.60
CA PRO A 13 -1.05 -7.19 4.55
C PRO A 13 -1.54 -6.85 3.13
N SER A 14 -2.45 -5.90 2.93
CA SER A 14 -3.13 -5.67 1.64
C SER A 14 -3.11 -4.21 1.21
N SER A 15 -2.87 -3.94 -0.09
CA SER A 15 -3.00 -2.58 -0.62
C SER A 15 -4.47 -2.13 -0.70
N SER A 16 -5.38 -2.99 -1.16
CA SER A 16 -6.80 -2.66 -1.32
C SER A 16 -7.62 -2.77 -0.03
N HIS A 17 -7.23 -3.68 0.89
CA HIS A 17 -8.00 -3.97 2.10
C HIS A 17 -7.38 -3.43 3.40
N THR A 18 -6.15 -2.90 3.35
CA THR A 18 -5.48 -2.26 4.49
C THR A 18 -5.12 -0.82 4.15
N VAL A 19 -4.23 -0.59 3.17
CA VAL A 19 -3.74 0.75 2.83
C VAL A 19 -4.88 1.65 2.33
N GLY A 20 -5.73 1.16 1.43
CA GLY A 20 -6.88 1.90 0.90
C GLY A 20 -7.86 2.34 2.00
N PRO A 21 -8.41 1.42 2.80
CA PRO A 21 -9.30 1.76 3.90
C PRO A 21 -8.69 2.72 4.92
N MET A 22 -7.41 2.58 5.26
CA MET A 22 -6.72 3.50 6.14
C MET A 22 -6.67 4.93 5.57
N ARG A 23 -6.36 5.06 4.26
CA ARG A 23 -6.39 6.36 3.57
C ARG A 23 -7.78 6.96 3.48
N ALA A 24 -8.80 6.14 3.20
CA ALA A 24 -10.19 6.59 3.15
C ALA A 24 -10.64 7.16 4.50
N ALA A 25 -10.37 6.43 5.57
CA ALA A 25 -10.67 6.85 6.93
C ALA A 25 -9.93 8.15 7.33
N HIS A 26 -8.64 8.25 6.98
CA HIS A 26 -7.87 9.47 7.19
C HIS A 26 -8.43 10.65 6.39
N ARG A 27 -8.79 10.42 5.12
CA ARG A 27 -9.40 11.44 4.26
C ARG A 27 -10.75 11.93 4.81
N PHE A 28 -11.58 11.04 5.35
CA PHE A 28 -12.82 11.41 6.01
C PHE A 28 -12.56 12.23 7.27
N LEU A 29 -11.59 11.83 8.10
CA LEU A 29 -11.20 12.59 9.28
C LEU A 29 -10.78 14.02 8.91
N GLU A 30 -9.98 14.20 7.85
CA GLU A 30 -9.59 15.52 7.36
C GLU A 30 -10.80 16.31 6.85
N GLN A 31 -11.75 15.66 6.18
CA GLN A 31 -12.98 16.29 5.71
C GLN A 31 -13.77 16.87 6.89
N ILE A 32 -14.03 16.09 7.93
CA ILE A 32 -14.80 16.58 9.10
C ILE A 32 -14.02 17.61 9.94
N ARG A 33 -12.69 17.60 9.94
CA ARG A 33 -11.87 18.66 10.58
C ARG A 33 -12.13 20.04 9.99
N HIS A 34 -12.40 20.09 8.69
CA HIS A 34 -12.65 21.32 7.95
C HIS A 34 -14.15 21.60 7.74
N SER A 35 -15.03 20.77 8.29
CA SER A 35 -16.48 20.91 8.13
C SER A 35 -17.00 22.14 8.89
N PRO A 36 -17.89 22.96 8.28
CA PRO A 36 -18.60 24.01 8.99
C PRO A 36 -19.50 23.50 10.10
N HIS A 37 -19.85 22.21 10.06
CA HIS A 37 -20.71 21.53 11.03
C HIS A 37 -19.93 20.77 12.12
N LEU A 38 -18.61 20.96 12.24
CA LEU A 38 -17.77 20.26 13.21
C LEU A 38 -18.31 20.34 14.65
N ALA A 39 -18.90 21.47 15.02
CA ALA A 39 -19.44 21.65 16.38
C ALA A 39 -20.60 20.69 16.68
N GLU A 40 -21.39 20.32 15.69
CA GLU A 40 -22.57 19.47 15.80
C GLU A 40 -22.19 17.97 15.83
N ILE A 41 -21.03 17.59 15.30
CA ILE A 41 -20.56 16.21 15.21
C ILE A 41 -20.25 15.68 16.63
N SER A 42 -20.85 14.57 17.00
CA SER A 42 -20.63 13.91 18.29
C SER A 42 -20.23 12.44 18.19
N GLY A 43 -20.30 11.83 17.00
CA GLY A 43 -19.87 10.46 16.77
C GLY A 43 -19.56 10.21 15.29
N ILE A 44 -18.85 9.10 15.01
CA ILE A 44 -18.54 8.62 13.67
C ILE A 44 -18.99 7.17 13.56
N ARG A 45 -19.51 6.78 12.39
CA ARG A 45 -19.80 5.39 12.01
C ARG A 45 -19.09 5.07 10.70
N CYS A 46 -18.74 3.82 10.49
CA CYS A 46 -18.17 3.31 9.25
C CYS A 46 -18.79 1.97 8.89
N GLU A 47 -19.26 1.84 7.66
CA GLU A 47 -19.81 0.63 7.09
C GLU A 47 -18.96 0.20 5.90
N CYS A 48 -18.52 -1.07 5.89
CA CYS A 48 -17.76 -1.68 4.80
C CYS A 48 -18.68 -2.58 3.97
N TYR A 49 -18.49 -2.54 2.65
CA TYR A 49 -19.34 -3.23 1.69
C TYR A 49 -18.56 -4.21 0.81
N GLY A 50 -19.27 -5.23 0.31
CA GLY A 50 -18.76 -6.19 -0.67
C GLY A 50 -17.50 -6.92 -0.20
N SER A 51 -16.42 -6.83 -0.95
CA SER A 51 -15.18 -7.55 -0.63
C SER A 51 -14.52 -7.06 0.66
N LEU A 52 -14.61 -5.76 1.00
CA LEU A 52 -14.10 -5.23 2.27
C LEU A 52 -14.82 -5.83 3.47
N ALA A 53 -16.14 -6.05 3.37
CA ALA A 53 -16.90 -6.72 4.42
C ALA A 53 -16.56 -8.22 4.48
N ALA A 54 -16.53 -8.91 3.34
CA ALA A 54 -16.36 -10.36 3.28
C ALA A 54 -14.99 -10.85 3.74
N THR A 55 -13.92 -10.08 3.46
CA THR A 55 -12.54 -10.51 3.71
C THR A 55 -11.76 -9.55 4.64
N GLY A 56 -12.40 -8.48 5.10
CA GLY A 56 -11.75 -7.37 5.80
C GLY A 56 -11.04 -7.76 7.09
N HIS A 57 -11.66 -8.58 7.93
CA HIS A 57 -11.01 -9.05 9.17
C HIS A 57 -9.70 -9.81 8.91
N GLY A 58 -9.66 -10.63 7.85
CA GLY A 58 -8.44 -11.36 7.46
C GLY A 58 -7.33 -10.45 6.93
N HIS A 59 -7.69 -9.28 6.44
CA HIS A 59 -6.76 -8.29 5.89
C HIS A 59 -6.52 -7.08 6.81
N GLY A 60 -7.07 -7.10 8.04
CA GLY A 60 -6.93 -6.01 9.00
C GLY A 60 -7.59 -4.70 8.56
N THR A 61 -8.69 -4.77 7.79
CA THR A 61 -9.44 -3.60 7.32
C THR A 61 -10.00 -2.80 8.50
N ASP A 62 -10.50 -3.47 9.52
CA ASP A 62 -10.96 -2.89 10.78
C ASP A 62 -9.86 -2.09 11.47
N THR A 63 -8.71 -2.70 11.66
CA THR A 63 -7.53 -2.03 12.22
C THR A 63 -7.08 -0.84 11.37
N ALA A 64 -7.10 -0.98 10.05
CA ALA A 64 -6.70 0.07 9.12
C ALA A 64 -7.64 1.29 9.19
N ILE A 65 -8.96 1.08 9.23
CA ILE A 65 -9.95 2.14 9.39
C ILE A 65 -9.77 2.86 10.72
N MET A 66 -9.61 2.10 11.82
CA MET A 66 -9.35 2.69 13.14
C MET A 66 -8.10 3.56 13.16
N LEU A 67 -7.01 3.10 12.53
CA LEU A 67 -5.77 3.88 12.42
C LEU A 67 -5.98 5.16 11.61
N GLY A 68 -6.67 5.09 10.47
CA GLY A 68 -6.98 6.27 9.67
C GLY A 68 -7.82 7.30 10.42
N LEU A 69 -8.83 6.86 11.19
CA LEU A 69 -9.64 7.71 12.06
C LEU A 69 -8.85 8.27 13.26
N LEU A 70 -7.75 7.63 13.66
CA LEU A 70 -6.79 8.17 14.64
C LEU A 70 -5.81 9.19 14.02
N GLY A 71 -5.94 9.52 12.73
CA GLY A 71 -5.08 10.44 12.03
C GLY A 71 -3.77 9.84 11.52
N GLU A 72 -3.64 8.51 11.57
CA GLU A 72 -2.46 7.81 11.08
C GLU A 72 -2.53 7.63 9.56
N GLU A 73 -1.35 7.66 8.93
CA GLU A 73 -1.21 7.37 7.51
C GLU A 73 -0.39 6.10 7.27
N PRO A 74 -0.66 5.33 6.20
CA PRO A 74 0.01 4.05 5.95
C PRO A 74 1.53 4.16 5.83
N HIS A 75 2.04 5.30 5.36
CA HIS A 75 3.46 5.51 5.12
C HIS A 75 4.23 6.07 6.33
N THR A 76 3.53 6.57 7.35
CA THR A 76 4.15 7.16 8.54
C THR A 76 3.94 6.34 9.81
N VAL A 77 2.81 5.62 9.92
CA VAL A 77 2.48 4.86 11.13
C VAL A 77 3.60 3.87 11.51
N GLU A 78 4.02 3.88 12.76
CA GLU A 78 5.00 2.92 13.27
C GLU A 78 4.32 1.57 13.58
N PRO A 79 4.66 0.47 12.84
CA PRO A 79 3.96 -0.81 12.99
C PRO A 79 3.94 -1.36 14.43
N ARG A 80 5.02 -1.14 15.20
CA ARG A 80 5.10 -1.60 16.58
C ARG A 80 4.16 -0.86 17.53
N SER A 81 3.71 0.35 17.19
CA SER A 81 2.79 1.14 17.97
C SER A 81 1.32 0.76 17.76
N ILE A 82 1.00 0.06 16.67
CA ILE A 82 -0.37 -0.26 16.26
C ILE A 82 -1.16 -1.00 17.35
N PRO A 83 -0.67 -2.11 17.94
CA PRO A 83 -1.45 -2.81 18.97
C PRO A 83 -1.83 -1.92 20.15
N GLY A 84 -0.92 -1.06 20.59
CA GLY A 84 -1.17 -0.13 21.69
C GLY A 84 -2.18 0.96 21.35
N LYS A 85 -2.16 1.48 20.11
CA LYS A 85 -3.13 2.48 19.65
C LYS A 85 -4.54 1.89 19.55
N ILE A 86 -4.66 0.71 18.97
CA ILE A 86 -5.93 0.00 18.83
C ILE A 86 -6.52 -0.38 20.22
N ALA A 87 -5.70 -0.94 21.10
CA ALA A 87 -6.15 -1.27 22.46
C ALA A 87 -6.66 -0.02 23.22
N ARG A 88 -5.99 1.11 23.07
CA ARG A 88 -6.42 2.38 23.66
C ARG A 88 -7.76 2.85 23.09
N LEU A 89 -7.94 2.77 21.77
CA LEU A 89 -9.21 3.15 21.15
C LEU A 89 -10.37 2.28 21.63
N HIS A 90 -10.20 0.96 21.72
CA HIS A 90 -11.20 0.06 22.29
C HIS A 90 -11.55 0.39 23.76
N GLN A 91 -10.60 0.89 24.52
CA GLN A 91 -10.81 1.24 25.93
C GLN A 91 -11.48 2.61 26.09
N GLN A 92 -11.12 3.58 25.27
CA GLN A 92 -11.59 4.96 25.40
C GLN A 92 -12.88 5.22 24.63
N GLU A 93 -13.12 4.47 23.56
CA GLU A 93 -14.23 4.63 22.60
C GLU A 93 -14.42 6.09 22.12
N THR A 94 -13.30 6.80 21.95
CA THR A 94 -13.27 8.21 21.62
C THR A 94 -12.14 8.51 20.63
N LEU A 95 -12.46 9.31 19.62
CA LEU A 95 -11.52 9.83 18.62
C LEU A 95 -11.29 11.33 18.83
N SER A 96 -10.05 11.77 18.75
CA SER A 96 -9.71 13.18 18.73
C SER A 96 -9.77 13.69 17.26
N VAL A 97 -10.76 14.48 16.95
CA VAL A 97 -10.89 15.09 15.62
C VAL A 97 -9.98 16.31 15.50
N THR A 98 -9.99 17.18 16.53
CA THR A 98 -9.05 18.29 16.71
C THR A 98 -8.52 18.28 18.14
N GLU A 99 -7.60 19.19 18.47
CA GLU A 99 -7.11 19.34 19.86
C GLU A 99 -8.24 19.63 20.87
N GLU A 100 -9.31 20.31 20.42
CA GLU A 100 -10.42 20.75 21.26
C GLU A 100 -11.67 19.87 21.12
N LYS A 101 -11.75 19.03 20.07
CA LYS A 101 -12.96 18.26 19.73
C LYS A 101 -12.71 16.76 19.73
N ASN A 102 -13.37 16.07 20.64
CA ASN A 102 -13.45 14.63 20.68
C ASN A 102 -14.85 14.17 20.30
N VAL A 103 -14.95 13.02 19.61
CA VAL A 103 -16.20 12.39 19.18
C VAL A 103 -16.24 10.93 19.62
N ARG A 104 -17.44 10.35 19.78
CA ARG A 104 -17.61 8.94 20.14
C ARG A 104 -17.31 8.05 18.93
N PHE A 105 -16.62 6.94 19.20
CA PHE A 105 -16.43 5.85 18.27
C PHE A 105 -16.13 4.57 19.01
N SER A 106 -17.12 3.69 19.08
CA SER A 106 -16.95 2.35 19.64
C SER A 106 -16.68 1.37 18.50
N PRO A 107 -15.47 0.80 18.38
CA PRO A 107 -15.14 -0.09 17.26
C PRO A 107 -16.12 -1.27 17.09
N SER A 108 -16.67 -1.78 18.17
CA SER A 108 -17.60 -2.92 18.15
C SER A 108 -19.01 -2.56 17.68
N ARG A 109 -19.41 -1.30 17.73
CA ARG A 109 -20.75 -0.83 17.38
C ARG A 109 -20.75 0.05 16.13
N ASP A 110 -19.73 0.90 15.99
CA ASP A 110 -19.69 1.97 15.02
C ASP A 110 -18.85 1.62 13.78
N LEU A 111 -18.22 0.42 13.76
CA LEU A 111 -17.51 -0.13 12.60
C LEU A 111 -18.16 -1.46 12.19
N ASP A 112 -18.88 -1.43 11.06
CA ASP A 112 -19.63 -2.59 10.57
C ASP A 112 -19.01 -3.16 9.27
N LEU A 113 -18.63 -4.44 9.31
CA LEU A 113 -18.12 -5.23 8.20
C LEU A 113 -19.10 -6.36 7.81
N SER A 114 -20.40 -6.16 7.94
CA SER A 114 -21.42 -7.18 7.65
C SER A 114 -22.18 -6.99 6.33
N HIS A 115 -21.91 -5.92 5.58
CA HIS A 115 -22.61 -5.61 4.33
C HIS A 115 -21.95 -6.31 3.13
N TYR A 116 -22.22 -7.59 2.91
CA TYR A 116 -21.59 -8.40 1.85
C TYR A 116 -21.99 -8.00 0.42
N GLN A 117 -23.05 -7.24 0.24
CA GLN A 117 -23.44 -6.72 -1.07
C GLN A 117 -22.53 -5.54 -1.44
N PRO A 118 -21.95 -5.52 -2.65
CA PRO A 118 -21.12 -4.42 -3.07
C PRO A 118 -21.94 -3.16 -3.33
N LEU A 119 -21.31 -2.00 -3.14
CA LEU A 119 -21.85 -0.74 -3.64
C LEU A 119 -21.76 -0.69 -5.17
N ARG A 120 -22.58 0.18 -5.77
CA ARG A 120 -22.82 0.20 -7.23
C ARG A 120 -21.55 0.37 -8.08
N LEU A 121 -20.61 1.19 -7.65
CA LEU A 121 -19.49 1.61 -8.49
C LEU A 121 -18.26 0.69 -8.37
N HIS A 122 -18.07 0.03 -7.22
CA HIS A 122 -16.89 -0.79 -6.98
C HIS A 122 -17.11 -1.77 -5.81
N PRO A 123 -16.55 -3.00 -5.86
CA PRO A 123 -16.73 -4.00 -4.79
C PRO A 123 -16.06 -3.65 -3.46
N ASN A 124 -15.09 -2.76 -3.44
CA ASN A 124 -14.38 -2.34 -2.22
C ASN A 124 -14.90 -0.98 -1.73
N GLY A 125 -16.20 -0.90 -1.43
CA GLY A 125 -16.84 0.31 -0.94
C GLY A 125 -16.81 0.44 0.57
N MET A 126 -16.76 1.67 1.07
CA MET A 126 -16.96 2.02 2.48
C MET A 126 -17.68 3.36 2.59
N GLN A 127 -18.58 3.45 3.54
CA GLN A 127 -19.31 4.66 3.87
C GLN A 127 -18.95 5.11 5.27
N PHE A 128 -18.60 6.38 5.41
CA PHE A 128 -18.37 7.02 6.69
C PHE A 128 -19.50 8.02 6.95
N THR A 129 -19.99 8.06 8.17
CA THR A 129 -21.07 8.98 8.59
C THR A 129 -20.67 9.63 9.92
N ALA A 130 -20.58 10.96 9.92
CA ALA A 130 -20.50 11.74 11.14
C ALA A 130 -21.94 12.04 11.63
N VAL A 131 -22.21 11.84 12.91
CA VAL A 131 -23.54 11.97 13.51
C VAL A 131 -23.55 12.98 14.65
N ASN A 132 -24.71 13.59 14.90
CA ASN A 132 -24.97 14.47 16.03
C ASN A 132 -25.23 13.69 17.33
N GLN A 133 -25.63 14.39 18.40
CA GLN A 133 -25.93 13.76 19.71
C GLN A 133 -27.13 12.80 19.64
N ASP A 134 -28.11 13.08 18.78
CA ASP A 134 -29.32 12.31 18.58
C ASP A 134 -29.09 11.09 17.65
N GLY A 135 -27.94 11.04 17.00
CA GLY A 135 -27.54 9.98 16.08
C GLY A 135 -27.94 10.24 14.62
N ASP A 136 -28.43 11.46 14.33
CA ASP A 136 -28.75 11.87 12.97
C ASP A 136 -27.50 12.20 12.16
N PRO A 137 -27.46 11.86 10.87
CA PRO A 137 -26.35 12.19 9.99
C PRO A 137 -26.15 13.71 9.87
N VAL A 138 -24.92 14.17 10.04
CA VAL A 138 -24.48 15.55 9.85
C VAL A 138 -23.67 15.65 8.56
N GLU A 139 -22.78 14.70 8.33
CA GLU A 139 -21.93 14.63 7.16
C GLU A 139 -21.63 13.17 6.82
N ASP A 140 -21.62 12.84 5.54
CA ASP A 140 -21.29 11.51 5.07
C ASP A 140 -20.37 11.54 3.85
N ALA A 141 -19.63 10.45 3.63
CA ALA A 141 -18.80 10.26 2.46
C ALA A 141 -18.70 8.78 2.11
N VAL A 142 -18.77 8.49 0.81
CA VAL A 142 -18.52 7.17 0.27
C VAL A 142 -17.18 7.17 -0.43
N PHE A 143 -16.34 6.19 -0.07
CA PHE A 143 -15.05 5.97 -0.67
C PHE A 143 -14.93 4.55 -1.22
N TYR A 144 -14.10 4.41 -2.22
CA TYR A 144 -13.80 3.14 -2.87
C TYR A 144 -12.29 2.91 -2.90
N SER A 145 -11.85 1.75 -2.43
CA SER A 145 -10.45 1.32 -2.55
C SER A 145 -10.22 0.66 -3.91
N THR A 146 -9.63 1.40 -4.84
CA THR A 146 -9.49 1.02 -6.25
C THR A 146 -8.22 0.22 -6.58
N GLY A 147 -7.60 -0.41 -5.58
CA GLY A 147 -6.37 -1.19 -5.73
C GLY A 147 -5.09 -0.35 -5.60
N GLY A 148 -3.96 -1.00 -5.38
CA GLY A 148 -2.66 -0.33 -5.22
C GLY A 148 -2.59 0.67 -4.05
N GLY A 149 -3.55 0.66 -3.12
CA GLY A 149 -3.68 1.64 -2.05
C GLY A 149 -4.31 2.97 -2.49
N PHE A 150 -4.86 3.04 -3.70
CA PHE A 150 -5.61 4.22 -4.18
C PHE A 150 -7.01 4.24 -3.59
N VAL A 151 -7.51 5.45 -3.36
CA VAL A 151 -8.85 5.72 -2.86
C VAL A 151 -9.49 6.77 -3.75
N SER A 152 -10.73 6.53 -4.12
CA SER A 152 -11.57 7.48 -4.86
C SER A 152 -12.88 7.70 -4.12
N SER A 153 -13.36 8.95 -4.10
CA SER A 153 -14.72 9.25 -3.68
C SER A 153 -15.71 8.81 -4.77
N GLU A 154 -17.00 8.79 -4.43
CA GLU A 154 -18.05 8.50 -5.41
C GLU A 154 -18.03 9.50 -6.56
N GLN A 155 -17.87 10.78 -6.27
CA GLN A 155 -17.77 11.85 -7.28
C GLN A 155 -16.57 11.66 -8.22
N GLU A 156 -15.39 11.32 -7.67
CA GLU A 156 -14.19 11.08 -8.48
C GLU A 156 -14.31 9.85 -9.39
N LEU A 157 -15.15 8.86 -9.05
CA LEU A 157 -15.43 7.72 -9.92
C LEU A 157 -16.48 8.03 -10.98
N LEU A 158 -17.48 8.85 -10.67
CA LEU A 158 -18.52 9.26 -11.62
C LEU A 158 -18.02 10.28 -12.64
N HIS A 159 -17.05 11.12 -12.26
CA HIS A 159 -16.49 12.18 -13.09
C HIS A 159 -14.97 12.05 -13.25
N PRO A 160 -14.48 10.96 -13.86
CA PRO A 160 -13.04 10.73 -14.04
C PRO A 160 -12.37 11.79 -14.93
N GLU A 161 -13.15 12.51 -15.72
CA GLU A 161 -12.66 13.55 -16.65
C GLU A 161 -12.30 14.87 -15.94
N GLU A 162 -12.83 15.09 -14.74
CA GLU A 162 -12.51 16.26 -13.90
C GLU A 162 -11.17 16.12 -13.16
N ARG A 163 -10.61 14.91 -13.13
CA ARG A 163 -9.20 14.78 -12.76
C ARG A 163 -8.39 15.49 -13.82
N ASP A 164 -7.67 16.53 -13.41
CA ASP A 164 -6.67 17.17 -14.25
C ASP A 164 -5.92 16.08 -15.01
N ARG A 165 -6.15 15.99 -16.34
CA ARG A 165 -5.37 15.13 -17.21
C ARG A 165 -3.99 15.76 -17.25
N GLU A 166 -3.18 15.43 -16.25
CA GLU A 166 -1.77 15.74 -16.28
C GLU A 166 -1.26 15.18 -17.59
N THR A 167 -0.90 16.07 -18.49
CA THR A 167 -0.50 15.70 -19.84
C THR A 167 0.92 15.18 -19.73
N PHE A 168 1.04 13.86 -19.58
CA PHE A 168 2.36 13.22 -19.59
C PHE A 168 3.05 13.45 -20.94
N PRO A 169 4.34 13.78 -20.94
CA PRO A 169 5.10 13.93 -22.18
C PRO A 169 5.10 12.66 -23.05
N PHE A 170 5.00 11.48 -22.40
CA PHE A 170 5.07 10.18 -23.03
C PHE A 170 3.98 9.24 -22.48
N PRO A 171 2.70 9.47 -22.82
CA PRO A 171 1.62 8.58 -22.38
C PRO A 171 1.72 7.24 -23.14
N TYR A 172 1.41 6.13 -22.45
CA TYR A 172 1.38 4.79 -23.02
C TYR A 172 0.29 3.95 -22.37
N GLU A 173 -0.30 3.06 -23.17
CA GLU A 173 -1.33 2.12 -22.75
C GLU A 173 -0.88 0.66 -22.89
N SER A 174 0.20 0.42 -23.60
CA SER A 174 0.76 -0.90 -23.86
C SER A 174 2.28 -0.95 -23.67
N ALA A 175 2.81 -2.17 -23.50
CA ALA A 175 4.25 -2.39 -23.47
C ALA A 175 4.90 -2.10 -24.83
N GLU A 176 4.17 -2.36 -25.91
CA GLU A 176 4.64 -2.08 -27.28
C GLU A 176 4.85 -0.57 -27.48
N GLU A 177 3.89 0.26 -27.07
CA GLU A 177 4.01 1.72 -27.16
C GLU A 177 5.20 2.23 -26.31
N LEU A 178 5.37 1.72 -25.08
CA LEU A 178 6.47 2.12 -24.21
C LEU A 178 7.83 1.74 -24.82
N LEU A 179 7.95 0.55 -25.41
CA LEU A 179 9.16 0.09 -26.10
C LEU A 179 9.44 0.93 -27.36
N HIS A 180 8.42 1.18 -28.16
CA HIS A 180 8.53 1.99 -29.39
C HIS A 180 9.03 3.41 -29.09
N MET A 181 8.48 4.07 -28.07
CA MET A 181 8.94 5.39 -27.65
C MET A 181 10.41 5.40 -27.20
N ALA A 182 10.84 4.35 -26.50
CA ALA A 182 12.22 4.23 -26.07
C ALA A 182 13.18 3.99 -27.25
N ASP A 183 12.78 3.15 -28.20
CA ASP A 183 13.56 2.84 -29.42
C ASP A 183 13.69 4.06 -30.34
N GLU A 184 12.59 4.76 -30.62
CA GLU A 184 12.61 5.99 -31.44
C GLU A 184 13.54 7.07 -30.87
N ARG A 185 13.67 7.13 -29.53
CA ARG A 185 14.50 8.13 -28.86
C ARG A 185 15.90 7.63 -28.53
N GLY A 186 16.18 6.37 -28.77
CA GLY A 186 17.47 5.77 -28.44
C GLY A 186 17.79 5.85 -26.95
N CYS A 187 16.78 5.75 -26.06
CA CYS A 187 16.93 5.89 -24.63
C CYS A 187 16.31 4.71 -23.85
N PRO A 188 16.75 4.43 -22.62
CA PRO A 188 16.17 3.36 -21.84
C PRO A 188 14.76 3.70 -21.35
N LEU A 189 13.92 2.67 -21.07
CA LEU A 189 12.56 2.82 -20.55
C LEU A 189 12.50 3.73 -19.30
N SER A 190 13.51 3.62 -18.43
CA SER A 190 13.62 4.47 -17.25
C SER A 190 13.65 5.98 -17.54
N SER A 191 14.15 6.38 -18.72
CA SER A 191 14.17 7.79 -19.13
C SER A 191 12.78 8.29 -19.54
N ILE A 192 12.00 7.45 -20.22
CA ILE A 192 10.59 7.74 -20.57
C ILE A 192 9.78 7.94 -19.27
N VAL A 193 9.90 7.00 -18.33
CA VAL A 193 9.18 7.08 -17.06
C VAL A 193 9.64 8.27 -16.20
N MET A 194 10.95 8.55 -16.15
CA MET A 194 11.48 9.73 -15.45
C MET A 194 10.90 11.03 -16.03
N ALA A 195 10.79 11.15 -17.34
CA ALA A 195 10.24 12.34 -17.98
C ALA A 195 8.75 12.54 -17.64
N ASN A 196 7.98 11.45 -17.56
CA ASN A 196 6.59 11.51 -17.11
C ASN A 196 6.47 11.95 -15.65
N GLU A 197 7.31 11.40 -14.76
CA GLU A 197 7.33 11.81 -13.35
C GLU A 197 7.77 13.26 -13.17
N CYS A 198 8.70 13.73 -14.01
CA CYS A 198 9.18 15.12 -13.99
C CYS A 198 8.16 16.13 -14.52
N ALA A 199 7.11 15.70 -15.20
CA ALA A 199 5.98 16.56 -15.54
C ALA A 199 5.18 16.98 -14.30
N MET A 200 5.26 16.20 -13.22
CA MET A 200 4.49 16.39 -11.99
C MET A 200 5.33 16.95 -10.84
N LEU A 201 6.60 16.59 -10.79
CA LEU A 201 7.51 16.91 -9.71
C LEU A 201 8.88 17.28 -10.24
N PRO A 202 9.64 18.18 -9.59
CA PRO A 202 11.03 18.42 -9.93
C PRO A 202 11.85 17.11 -9.87
N GLU A 203 12.79 16.93 -10.80
CA GLU A 203 13.61 15.71 -10.87
C GLU A 203 14.29 15.35 -9.54
N ARG A 204 14.74 16.37 -8.80
CA ARG A 204 15.34 16.17 -7.48
C ARG A 204 14.35 15.44 -6.53
N GLU A 205 13.11 15.86 -6.49
CA GLU A 205 12.09 15.26 -5.61
C GLU A 205 11.74 13.85 -6.06
N VAL A 206 11.70 13.58 -7.37
CA VAL A 206 11.53 12.23 -7.91
C VAL A 206 12.66 11.32 -7.41
N ARG A 207 13.91 11.77 -7.50
CA ARG A 207 15.07 11.01 -7.01
C ARG A 207 15.04 10.78 -5.50
N GLU A 208 14.70 11.79 -4.71
CA GLU A 208 14.55 11.67 -3.26
C GLU A 208 13.47 10.63 -2.88
N LYS A 209 12.36 10.60 -3.61
CA LYS A 209 11.31 9.57 -3.43
C LYS A 209 11.81 8.16 -3.80
N LEU A 210 12.54 8.00 -4.88
CA LEU A 210 13.14 6.72 -5.26
C LEU A 210 14.14 6.20 -4.20
N ASP A 211 14.92 7.09 -3.62
CA ASP A 211 15.84 6.76 -2.52
C ASP A 211 15.09 6.32 -1.25
N LEU A 212 13.98 6.98 -0.94
CA LEU A 212 13.11 6.60 0.19
C LEU A 212 12.48 5.22 -0.05
N ILE A 213 11.96 4.96 -1.26
CA ILE A 213 11.41 3.66 -1.68
C ILE A 213 12.48 2.57 -1.49
N TRP A 214 13.68 2.77 -2.01
CA TRP A 214 14.77 1.80 -1.88
C TRP A 214 15.18 1.58 -0.43
N THR A 215 15.25 2.63 0.36
CA THR A 215 15.57 2.54 1.78
C THR A 215 14.53 1.73 2.53
N THR A 216 13.24 1.93 2.26
CA THR A 216 12.14 1.17 2.84
C THR A 216 12.21 -0.31 2.41
N MET A 217 12.49 -0.60 1.14
CA MET A 217 12.67 -1.97 0.63
C MET A 217 13.82 -2.69 1.35
N LYS A 218 14.96 -2.04 1.52
CA LYS A 218 16.11 -2.60 2.28
C LYS A 218 15.74 -2.88 3.73
N GLN A 219 15.01 -1.96 4.36
CA GLN A 219 14.59 -2.12 5.74
C GLN A 219 13.61 -3.28 5.91
N SER A 220 12.64 -3.46 5.00
CA SER A 220 11.70 -4.57 5.05
C SER A 220 12.41 -5.93 4.89
N ILE A 221 13.38 -6.05 3.99
CA ILE A 221 14.23 -7.25 3.87
C ILE A 221 14.98 -7.52 5.19
N SER A 222 15.61 -6.49 5.75
CA SER A 222 16.38 -6.62 6.99
C SER A 222 15.52 -7.05 8.17
N ASN A 223 14.34 -6.45 8.31
CA ASN A 223 13.37 -6.76 9.35
C ASN A 223 12.91 -8.23 9.23
N GLY A 224 12.46 -8.66 8.04
CA GLY A 224 12.00 -10.02 7.80
C GLY A 224 13.08 -11.07 8.04
N MET A 225 14.33 -10.82 7.63
CA MET A 225 15.46 -11.71 7.91
C MET A 225 15.83 -11.80 9.39
N SER A 226 15.38 -10.88 10.21
CA SER A 226 15.70 -10.81 11.65
C SER A 226 14.56 -11.32 12.51
N ALA A 227 13.32 -11.21 12.05
CA ALA A 227 12.11 -11.52 12.77
C ALA A 227 12.00 -13.01 13.15
N ARG A 228 11.30 -13.29 14.23
CA ARG A 228 11.08 -14.63 14.80
C ARG A 228 9.61 -14.87 15.11
N GLY A 229 9.26 -16.12 15.41
CA GLY A 229 7.92 -16.52 15.82
C GLY A 229 7.02 -16.82 14.64
N ASN A 230 5.73 -16.70 14.85
CA ASN A 230 4.70 -17.01 13.86
C ASN A 230 4.12 -15.72 13.25
N LEU A 231 3.61 -15.85 12.05
CA LEU A 231 2.80 -14.80 11.41
C LEU A 231 1.44 -14.70 12.13
N PRO A 232 0.82 -13.51 12.20
CA PRO A 232 -0.50 -13.34 12.78
C PRO A 232 -1.56 -14.13 11.98
N GLY A 233 -2.70 -14.37 12.60
CA GLY A 233 -3.82 -15.12 12.02
C GLY A 233 -3.99 -16.51 12.64
N VAL A 234 -5.07 -17.19 12.27
CA VAL A 234 -5.47 -18.48 12.86
C VAL A 234 -4.52 -19.63 12.53
N LEU A 235 -3.83 -19.58 11.39
CA LEU A 235 -2.93 -20.64 10.94
C LEU A 235 -1.58 -20.65 11.67
N GLN A 236 -1.21 -19.57 12.36
CA GLN A 236 0.05 -19.47 13.11
C GLN A 236 1.29 -19.92 12.30
N VAL A 237 1.39 -19.49 11.04
CA VAL A 237 2.45 -19.91 10.11
C VAL A 237 3.83 -19.49 10.63
N PRO A 238 4.78 -20.41 10.82
CA PRO A 238 6.12 -20.08 11.29
C PRO A 238 6.88 -19.21 10.28
N ARG A 239 7.60 -18.19 10.75
CA ARG A 239 8.51 -17.40 9.93
C ARG A 239 9.73 -18.24 9.52
N ARG A 240 10.13 -18.17 8.25
CA ARG A 240 11.17 -18.99 7.63
C ARG A 240 12.43 -18.20 7.27
N ALA A 241 12.30 -16.91 6.96
CA ALA A 241 13.38 -16.10 6.39
C ALA A 241 14.67 -16.13 7.25
N LYS A 242 14.54 -16.05 8.57
CA LYS A 242 15.70 -16.11 9.48
C LYS A 242 16.43 -17.46 9.41
N THR A 243 15.71 -18.56 9.37
CA THR A 243 16.30 -19.91 9.27
C THR A 243 16.95 -20.11 7.92
N LEU A 244 16.31 -19.68 6.83
CA LEU A 244 16.87 -19.73 5.47
C LEU A 244 18.19 -18.95 5.42
N ARG A 245 18.21 -17.72 5.95
CA ARG A 245 19.43 -16.90 6.04
C ARG A 245 20.56 -17.64 6.77
N LYS A 246 20.25 -18.25 7.92
CA LYS A 246 21.26 -19.01 8.68
C LYS A 246 21.83 -20.17 7.85
N ASN A 247 20.97 -20.92 7.18
CA ASN A 247 21.39 -22.06 6.35
C ASN A 247 22.29 -21.62 5.19
N LEU A 248 21.92 -20.55 4.47
CA LEU A 248 22.73 -20.01 3.37
C LEU A 248 24.10 -19.53 3.83
N LEU A 249 24.20 -18.93 5.02
CA LEU A 249 25.48 -18.48 5.57
C LEU A 249 26.38 -19.63 6.01
N VAL A 250 25.82 -20.74 6.49
CA VAL A 250 26.58 -21.93 6.95
C VAL A 250 27.09 -22.75 5.76
N HIS A 251 26.35 -22.78 4.66
CA HIS A 251 26.66 -23.61 3.49
C HIS A 251 27.43 -22.86 2.39
N GLY A 252 28.13 -21.77 2.74
CA GLY A 252 28.81 -20.89 1.79
C GLY A 252 29.74 -21.58 0.80
N GLU A 253 30.53 -22.58 1.23
CA GLU A 253 31.44 -23.29 0.33
C GLU A 253 30.70 -24.30 -0.58
N SER A 254 29.65 -24.95 -0.09
CA SER A 254 28.85 -25.88 -0.90
C SER A 254 28.00 -25.14 -1.94
N ALA A 255 27.60 -23.90 -1.65
CA ALA A 255 26.91 -23.03 -2.59
C ALA A 255 27.75 -22.68 -3.84
N LEU A 256 29.07 -22.74 -3.74
CA LEU A 256 29.95 -22.52 -4.90
C LEU A 256 29.87 -23.66 -5.92
N LYS A 257 29.32 -24.82 -5.55
CA LYS A 257 29.20 -25.98 -6.43
C LYS A 257 27.88 -26.03 -7.19
N ASP A 258 26.86 -25.33 -6.70
CA ASP A 258 25.53 -25.28 -7.31
C ASP A 258 25.26 -23.87 -7.89
N PRO A 259 25.24 -23.73 -9.23
CA PRO A 259 24.90 -22.46 -9.87
C PRO A 259 23.51 -21.91 -9.50
N LEU A 260 22.58 -22.78 -9.05
CA LEU A 260 21.23 -22.39 -8.65
C LEU A 260 21.16 -21.84 -7.22
N SER A 261 22.22 -21.95 -6.43
CA SER A 261 22.28 -21.39 -5.06
C SER A 261 22.04 -19.89 -5.02
N ILE A 262 22.29 -19.21 -6.12
CA ILE A 262 21.94 -17.79 -6.35
C ILE A 262 20.43 -17.52 -6.17
N MET A 263 19.58 -18.45 -6.62
CA MET A 263 18.12 -18.32 -6.49
C MET A 263 17.67 -18.38 -5.03
N ASP A 264 18.41 -19.05 -4.18
CA ASP A 264 18.07 -19.15 -2.75
C ASP A 264 18.23 -17.80 -2.05
N TRP A 265 19.17 -16.96 -2.48
CA TRP A 265 19.31 -15.61 -1.97
C TRP A 265 18.14 -14.70 -2.40
N ILE A 266 17.72 -14.79 -3.66
CA ILE A 266 16.55 -14.03 -4.15
C ILE A 266 15.29 -14.49 -3.41
N ASN A 267 15.08 -15.81 -3.26
CA ASN A 267 13.98 -16.39 -2.52
C ASN A 267 13.97 -15.96 -1.05
N LEU A 268 15.14 -15.93 -0.40
CA LEU A 268 15.28 -15.43 0.97
C LEU A 268 14.79 -14.00 1.10
N TYR A 269 15.21 -13.11 0.21
CA TYR A 269 14.81 -11.70 0.25
C TYR A 269 13.31 -11.53 -0.01
N ALA A 270 12.76 -12.26 -0.99
CA ALA A 270 11.33 -12.22 -1.29
C ALA A 270 10.48 -12.74 -0.12
N ILE A 271 10.88 -13.87 0.49
CA ILE A 271 10.20 -14.43 1.68
C ILE A 271 10.28 -13.44 2.86
N ALA A 272 11.43 -12.80 3.08
CA ALA A 272 11.59 -11.83 4.16
C ALA A 272 10.58 -10.67 4.05
N VAL A 273 10.41 -10.10 2.85
CA VAL A 273 9.44 -9.02 2.61
C VAL A 273 8.00 -9.54 2.72
N SER A 274 7.72 -10.74 2.20
CA SER A 274 6.39 -11.35 2.29
C SER A 274 5.97 -11.62 3.75
N GLU A 275 6.89 -12.05 4.59
CA GLU A 275 6.66 -12.24 6.01
C GLU A 275 6.46 -10.93 6.76
N GLU A 276 7.18 -9.87 6.40
CA GLU A 276 6.93 -8.52 6.93
C GLU A 276 5.56 -8.00 6.51
N ASN A 277 5.19 -8.17 5.23
CA ASN A 277 3.87 -7.81 4.75
C ASN A 277 2.77 -8.53 5.54
N ALA A 278 2.86 -9.85 5.67
CA ALA A 278 1.86 -10.66 6.38
C ALA A 278 1.75 -10.32 7.87
N ALA A 279 2.83 -9.80 8.46
CA ALA A 279 2.86 -9.38 9.86
C ALA A 279 2.40 -7.93 10.10
N GLY A 280 1.90 -7.23 9.07
CA GLY A 280 1.52 -5.82 9.17
C GLY A 280 2.71 -4.86 9.24
N GLY A 281 3.90 -5.34 8.87
CA GLY A 281 5.12 -4.51 8.80
C GLY A 281 5.09 -3.54 7.62
N ARG A 282 6.05 -2.62 7.61
CA ARG A 282 6.19 -1.63 6.55
C ARG A 282 6.87 -2.24 5.32
N ILE A 283 6.20 -2.15 4.19
CA ILE A 283 6.70 -2.58 2.87
C ILE A 283 6.40 -1.50 1.81
N VAL A 284 6.94 -1.68 0.62
CA VAL A 284 6.55 -0.88 -0.56
C VAL A 284 5.59 -1.71 -1.41
N THR A 285 4.42 -1.17 -1.72
CA THR A 285 3.46 -1.80 -2.65
C THR A 285 4.05 -1.82 -4.07
N ALA A 286 4.10 -3.00 -4.73
CA ALA A 286 4.75 -3.14 -6.03
C ALA A 286 4.22 -4.34 -6.85
N PRO A 287 3.20 -4.21 -7.70
CA PRO A 287 2.10 -3.25 -7.71
C PRO A 287 1.04 -3.55 -6.64
N THR A 288 1.08 -4.75 -6.03
CA THR A 288 0.24 -5.17 -4.91
C THR A 288 1.10 -5.47 -3.68
N ASN A 289 0.49 -5.54 -2.48
CA ASN A 289 1.21 -5.96 -1.28
C ASN A 289 1.62 -7.45 -1.34
N GLY A 290 0.78 -8.31 -1.92
CA GLY A 290 1.09 -9.73 -2.06
C GLY A 290 2.31 -10.01 -2.95
N ALA A 291 2.55 -9.18 -3.95
CA ALA A 291 3.70 -9.27 -4.86
C ALA A 291 4.90 -8.40 -4.42
N ALA A 292 4.78 -7.65 -3.33
CA ALA A 292 5.76 -6.65 -2.89
C ALA A 292 7.17 -7.21 -2.59
N GLY A 293 7.32 -8.52 -2.44
CA GLY A 293 8.61 -9.16 -2.20
C GLY A 293 9.51 -9.27 -3.44
N ILE A 294 8.94 -9.24 -4.66
CA ILE A 294 9.67 -9.55 -5.89
C ILE A 294 10.66 -8.44 -6.26
N VAL A 295 10.17 -7.22 -6.42
CA VAL A 295 10.98 -6.06 -6.83
C VAL A 295 12.16 -5.82 -5.87
N PRO A 296 11.95 -5.74 -4.53
CA PRO A 296 13.06 -5.53 -3.61
C PRO A 296 14.03 -6.71 -3.56
N ALA A 297 13.57 -7.95 -3.75
CA ALA A 297 14.45 -9.11 -3.74
C ALA A 297 15.41 -9.11 -4.92
N VAL A 298 14.91 -8.85 -6.12
CA VAL A 298 15.74 -8.78 -7.34
C VAL A 298 16.68 -7.58 -7.29
N LEU A 299 16.20 -6.42 -6.87
CA LEU A 299 17.04 -5.23 -6.76
C LEU A 299 18.14 -5.40 -5.68
N ASN A 300 17.80 -5.98 -4.53
CA ASN A 300 18.79 -6.25 -3.47
C ASN A 300 19.84 -7.27 -3.92
N TYR A 301 19.43 -8.25 -4.70
CA TYR A 301 20.34 -9.18 -5.33
C TYR A 301 21.26 -8.47 -6.33
N ALA A 302 20.68 -7.69 -7.25
CA ALA A 302 21.44 -6.95 -8.26
C ALA A 302 22.48 -6.01 -7.64
N THR A 303 22.11 -5.28 -6.59
CA THR A 303 23.03 -4.34 -5.92
C THR A 303 24.16 -5.02 -5.15
N LYS A 304 24.01 -6.29 -4.78
CA LYS A 304 25.02 -7.03 -4.00
C LYS A 304 25.93 -7.92 -4.85
N PHE A 305 25.40 -8.47 -5.93
CA PHE A 305 26.06 -9.52 -6.67
C PHE A 305 26.36 -9.14 -8.13
N CYS A 306 25.72 -8.09 -8.65
CA CYS A 306 25.95 -7.63 -10.02
C CYS A 306 26.73 -6.32 -10.02
N VAL A 307 27.68 -6.22 -10.94
CA VAL A 307 28.40 -4.96 -11.19
C VAL A 307 27.60 -4.14 -12.18
N SER A 308 27.19 -2.93 -11.79
CA SER A 308 26.52 -2.01 -12.68
C SER A 308 27.48 -0.89 -13.11
N PRO A 309 27.55 -0.53 -14.40
CA PRO A 309 28.32 0.60 -14.87
C PRO A 309 27.63 1.95 -14.58
N TYR A 310 26.39 1.93 -14.11
CA TYR A 310 25.59 3.13 -13.91
C TYR A 310 25.52 3.51 -12.43
N PRO A 311 25.90 4.74 -12.04
CA PRO A 311 25.78 5.21 -10.67
C PRO A 311 24.33 5.26 -10.17
N ASP A 312 23.39 5.47 -11.08
CA ASP A 312 21.93 5.58 -10.83
C ASP A 312 21.17 4.29 -11.12
N ALA A 313 21.84 3.13 -11.10
CA ALA A 313 21.26 1.83 -11.44
C ALA A 313 19.99 1.51 -10.62
N VAL A 314 19.94 1.88 -9.34
CA VAL A 314 18.78 1.70 -8.48
C VAL A 314 17.57 2.51 -8.98
N HIS A 315 17.78 3.79 -9.30
CA HIS A 315 16.73 4.65 -9.83
C HIS A 315 16.22 4.14 -11.18
N ARG A 316 17.13 3.76 -12.08
CA ARG A 316 16.75 3.16 -13.38
C ARG A 316 15.93 1.89 -13.21
N PHE A 317 16.33 1.02 -12.31
CA PHE A 317 15.57 -0.21 -12.01
C PHE A 317 14.17 0.10 -11.50
N LEU A 318 14.04 0.99 -10.51
CA LEU A 318 12.75 1.35 -9.91
C LEU A 318 11.83 2.06 -10.90
N LEU A 319 12.37 2.97 -11.71
CA LEU A 319 11.59 3.64 -12.78
C LEU A 319 11.09 2.64 -13.82
N THR A 320 11.95 1.74 -14.29
CA THR A 320 11.54 0.70 -15.25
C THR A 320 10.48 -0.23 -14.65
N ALA A 321 10.70 -0.71 -13.42
CA ALA A 321 9.72 -1.54 -12.73
C ALA A 321 8.39 -0.80 -12.48
N GLY A 322 8.45 0.50 -12.14
CA GLY A 322 7.28 1.37 -11.98
C GLY A 322 6.50 1.54 -13.26
N GLY A 323 7.18 1.80 -14.37
CA GLY A 323 6.55 1.90 -15.69
C GLY A 323 5.83 0.62 -16.13
N ILE A 324 6.45 -0.54 -15.88
CA ILE A 324 5.80 -1.84 -16.12
C ILE A 324 4.61 -2.06 -15.17
N ALA A 325 4.74 -1.67 -13.91
CA ALA A 325 3.67 -1.81 -12.92
C ALA A 325 2.42 -0.97 -13.26
N ILE A 326 2.58 0.18 -13.95
CA ILE A 326 1.46 0.96 -14.48
C ILE A 326 0.65 0.13 -15.48
N LEU A 327 1.31 -0.63 -16.37
CA LEU A 327 0.64 -1.50 -17.33
C LEU A 327 -0.13 -2.63 -16.64
N TYR A 328 0.44 -3.21 -15.58
CA TYR A 328 -0.29 -4.19 -14.75
C TYR A 328 -1.54 -3.56 -14.13
N LYS A 329 -1.42 -2.36 -13.55
CA LYS A 329 -2.57 -1.66 -12.96
C LYS A 329 -3.67 -1.37 -13.98
N LYS A 330 -3.31 -0.97 -15.21
CA LYS A 330 -4.27 -0.65 -16.28
C LYS A 330 -4.99 -1.88 -16.83
N ASN A 331 -4.33 -3.03 -16.86
CA ASN A 331 -4.83 -4.25 -17.53
C ASN A 331 -5.27 -5.36 -16.57
N ALA A 332 -5.00 -5.23 -15.26
CA ALA A 332 -5.37 -6.23 -14.27
C ALA A 332 -6.80 -6.04 -13.76
N SER A 333 -7.28 -7.04 -13.01
CA SER A 333 -8.54 -6.95 -12.27
C SER A 333 -8.50 -5.80 -11.25
N ILE A 334 -9.66 -5.20 -11.03
CA ILE A 334 -9.88 -4.08 -10.11
C ILE A 334 -9.50 -4.44 -8.66
N SER A 335 -9.69 -5.71 -8.26
CA SER A 335 -9.44 -6.15 -6.89
C SER A 335 -8.62 -7.43 -6.85
N GLY A 336 -7.45 -7.35 -6.21
CA GLY A 336 -6.64 -8.54 -5.90
C GLY A 336 -7.32 -9.51 -4.95
N ALA A 337 -8.32 -9.09 -4.17
CA ALA A 337 -9.11 -9.97 -3.31
C ALA A 337 -10.02 -10.90 -4.10
N ASP A 338 -10.50 -10.47 -5.27
CA ASP A 338 -11.39 -11.27 -6.11
C ASP A 338 -10.65 -12.35 -6.92
N VAL A 339 -9.44 -12.05 -7.38
CA VAL A 339 -8.69 -12.88 -8.34
C VAL A 339 -7.30 -13.28 -7.87
N GLY A 340 -6.89 -12.86 -6.67
CA GLY A 340 -5.55 -12.99 -6.15
C GLY A 340 -4.57 -11.98 -6.74
N CYS A 341 -3.40 -11.83 -6.10
CA CYS A 341 -2.38 -10.86 -6.51
C CYS A 341 -1.80 -11.15 -7.91
N GLN A 342 -1.88 -12.39 -8.39
CA GLN A 342 -1.47 -12.80 -9.72
C GLN A 342 -2.48 -12.42 -10.82
N GLY A 343 -3.70 -12.16 -10.47
CA GLY A 343 -4.78 -11.80 -11.41
C GLY A 343 -4.99 -10.33 -11.58
#